data_5a31b6fbb36be2ec1f4cb427c0947529
#
_entry.id   5a31b6fbb36be2ec1f4cb427c0947529
#
_cell.length_a   1.000
_cell.length_b   1.000
_cell.length_c   1.000
_cell.angle_alpha   90.00
_cell.angle_beta   90.00
_cell.angle_gamma   90.00
#
_symmetry.space_group_name_H-M   'P 1'
#
loop_
_entity.id
_entity.type
_entity.pdbx_description
1 polymer ?
#
loop_
_entity_poly.entity_id
_entity_poly.type
_entity_poly.pdbx_seq_one_letter_code
_entity_poly.pdbx_strand_id
1 'polypeptide(L)'
;MKVTGMLSALAVVALAVTACGTSSGGGGGGTTSSKKIALLLPETKTARYESKDRPLFEAKVKALCSDCQIIYSNANQDASAQQSQAEAALTNGAKVLVLDAVDGAAAAAIANKAKQSNVPVISYDRLILNTPNVNYYISFDNQAVGKLQGTSLLQALGSKTNPSIVMINGAPTDNNAKLFKQGAHSVLDGKVTIAKEYDTPDWSPDQAQNEMTQALTALANKLDGVYAANDGTGGGAIAAMKAAGLKPLPPVTGQDAELAAIQRILIGEQYMTVYKAIAPEAEGAATLAVDLVNGTAVPASMTNGKTVNNGNKDVPSVLLTPVAVTKDTIKTTVVADKFWTATDICTSQYASACSAAGIS
;
A
#
# COMPACT_ATOMS: atom_id res chain seq x y z
N MET A 1 -60.44 51.81 -13.78
CA MET A 1 -60.48 53.14 -13.10
C MET A 1 -59.08 53.64 -12.92
N LYS A 2 -58.77 54.73 -13.64
CA LYS A 2 -57.79 55.84 -13.39
C LYS A 2 -56.39 55.46 -12.92
N VAL A 3 -55.32 55.49 -13.80
CA VAL A 3 -54.62 56.67 -14.38
C VAL A 3 -53.92 57.54 -13.34
N THR A 4 -52.66 57.70 -13.51
CA THR A 4 -51.70 58.80 -13.50
C THR A 4 -50.38 58.32 -12.93
N GLY A 5 -49.19 58.40 -13.53
CA GLY A 5 -48.63 59.31 -14.51
C GLY A 5 -47.78 60.36 -13.81
N MET A 6 -46.41 60.30 -14.02
CA MET A 6 -45.54 61.45 -14.16
C MET A 6 -44.07 61.00 -14.07
N LEU A 7 -43.43 61.12 -15.05
CA LEU A 7 -42.29 61.80 -15.74
C LEU A 7 -41.54 62.85 -14.92
N SER A 8 -40.22 62.85 -15.20
CA SER A 8 -39.20 63.92 -15.18
C SER A 8 -38.08 63.62 -14.19
N ALA A 9 -36.81 63.85 -14.48
CA ALA A 9 -36.11 64.45 -15.61
C ALA A 9 -34.61 64.11 -15.51
N LEU A 10 -33.91 64.24 -16.64
CA LEU A 10 -32.48 64.20 -16.81
C LEU A 10 -31.70 65.18 -15.92
N ALA A 11 -30.53 64.74 -15.43
CA ALA A 11 -29.41 65.68 -15.30
C ALA A 11 -28.11 64.95 -15.65
N VAL A 12 -27.60 65.27 -16.83
CA VAL A 12 -26.24 64.98 -17.30
C VAL A 12 -25.33 66.01 -16.67
N VAL A 13 -24.26 65.54 -15.98
CA VAL A 13 -23.08 66.39 -15.71
C VAL A 13 -21.87 65.57 -16.14
N ALA A 14 -21.35 65.95 -17.26
CA ALA A 14 -20.00 65.60 -17.72
C ALA A 14 -19.03 66.62 -17.12
N LEU A 15 -17.97 66.11 -16.51
CA LEU A 15 -16.78 66.92 -16.29
C LEU A 15 -15.54 66.05 -16.55
N ALA A 16 -14.73 66.58 -17.39
CA ALA A 16 -13.57 65.99 -18.01
C ALA A 16 -12.30 66.09 -17.18
N VAL A 17 -11.47 65.07 -17.38
CA VAL A 17 -10.00 65.11 -17.60
C VAL A 17 -9.12 65.80 -16.56
N THR A 18 -8.22 64.99 -15.98
CA THR A 18 -6.79 65.31 -16.03
C THR A 18 -5.93 64.08 -15.99
N ALA A 19 -4.95 64.11 -16.79
CA ALA A 19 -3.99 63.08 -17.16
C ALA A 19 -2.80 62.97 -16.21
N CYS A 20 -2.03 61.91 -16.44
CA CYS A 20 -0.61 61.68 -16.15
C CYS A 20 -0.22 61.29 -14.73
N GLY A 21 0.09 60.02 -14.61
CA GLY A 21 0.93 59.47 -13.57
C GLY A 21 1.44 58.09 -14.00
N THR A 22 2.48 58.07 -14.86
CA THR A 22 3.29 56.89 -15.13
C THR A 22 3.94 56.41 -13.86
N SER A 23 3.50 55.26 -13.33
CA SER A 23 4.31 54.42 -12.49
C SER A 23 4.18 52.97 -12.99
N SER A 24 5.19 52.58 -13.75
CA SER A 24 5.51 51.22 -14.08
C SER A 24 5.73 50.42 -12.78
N GLY A 25 4.68 49.74 -12.35
CA GLY A 25 4.75 48.72 -11.34
C GLY A 25 4.29 47.41 -11.97
N GLY A 26 5.18 46.72 -12.65
CA GLY A 26 4.98 45.36 -13.14
C GLY A 26 4.87 44.40 -11.96
N GLY A 27 3.67 44.31 -11.37
CA GLY A 27 3.30 43.20 -10.53
C GLY A 27 2.82 42.08 -11.41
N GLY A 28 3.73 41.33 -12.01
CA GLY A 28 3.44 40.01 -12.54
C GLY A 28 3.03 39.13 -11.38
N GLY A 29 1.74 39.07 -11.10
CA GLY A 29 1.15 37.99 -10.32
C GLY A 29 1.36 36.68 -11.08
N GLY A 30 2.56 36.12 -10.98
CA GLY A 30 2.78 34.75 -11.36
C GLY A 30 1.84 33.93 -10.48
N THR A 31 0.79 33.39 -11.09
CA THR A 31 0.07 32.27 -10.51
C THR A 31 1.09 31.15 -10.37
N THR A 32 1.72 31.08 -9.21
CA THR A 32 2.55 29.93 -8.85
C THR A 32 1.60 28.75 -8.93
N SER A 33 1.69 28.00 -10.04
CA SER A 33 0.97 26.75 -10.22
C SER A 33 1.28 25.89 -8.99
N SER A 34 0.31 25.72 -8.10
CA SER A 34 0.54 24.98 -6.87
C SER A 34 0.95 23.56 -7.23
N LYS A 35 2.11 23.14 -6.74
CA LYS A 35 2.65 21.79 -6.95
C LYS A 35 1.88 20.84 -6.04
N LYS A 36 0.81 20.23 -6.57
CA LYS A 36 -0.05 19.30 -5.82
C LYS A 36 0.23 17.87 -6.23
N ILE A 37 0.50 17.03 -5.27
CA ILE A 37 0.71 15.58 -5.42
C ILE A 37 -0.44 14.88 -4.70
N ALA A 38 -1.17 14.01 -5.39
CA ALA A 38 -2.18 13.20 -4.74
C ALA A 38 -1.59 11.86 -4.29
N LEU A 39 -1.76 11.51 -3.01
CA LEU A 39 -1.48 10.20 -2.46
C LEU A 39 -2.83 9.52 -2.16
N LEU A 40 -3.12 8.44 -2.90
CA LEU A 40 -4.38 7.71 -2.85
C LEU A 40 -4.11 6.29 -2.39
N LEU A 41 -4.40 5.99 -1.12
CA LEU A 41 -4.17 4.69 -0.50
C LEU A 41 -5.43 3.82 -0.51
N PRO A 42 -5.29 2.47 -0.52
CA PRO A 42 -6.40 1.58 -0.81
C PRO A 42 -7.29 1.31 0.39
N GLU A 43 -6.70 1.18 1.62
CA GLU A 43 -7.44 0.67 2.77
C GLU A 43 -6.70 0.90 4.08
N THR A 44 -7.33 0.56 5.21
CA THR A 44 -6.81 0.79 6.57
C THR A 44 -6.68 -0.49 7.41
N LYS A 45 -7.06 -1.65 6.87
CA LYS A 45 -7.00 -2.94 7.59
C LYS A 45 -5.57 -3.46 7.69
N THR A 46 -4.76 -3.24 6.64
CA THR A 46 -3.32 -3.48 6.66
C THR A 46 -2.63 -2.27 7.29
N ALA A 47 -2.07 -2.46 8.47
CA ALA A 47 -1.62 -1.36 9.33
C ALA A 47 -0.52 -0.47 8.72
N ARG A 48 0.27 -0.98 7.76
CA ARG A 48 1.39 -0.26 7.16
C ARG A 48 0.96 1.06 6.52
N TYR A 49 -0.16 1.11 5.82
CA TYR A 49 -0.57 2.27 5.00
C TYR A 49 -0.65 3.57 5.80
N GLU A 50 -1.31 3.56 6.96
CA GLU A 50 -1.43 4.75 7.79
C GLU A 50 -0.24 4.93 8.74
N SER A 51 0.39 3.84 9.20
CA SER A 51 1.46 3.91 10.20
C SER A 51 2.86 4.13 9.61
N LYS A 52 3.07 3.79 8.35
CA LYS A 52 4.38 3.84 7.68
C LYS A 52 4.33 4.52 6.32
N ASP A 53 3.55 4.01 5.35
CA ASP A 53 3.56 4.49 3.97
C ASP A 53 3.27 6.00 3.89
N ARG A 54 2.13 6.42 4.43
CA ARG A 54 1.73 7.82 4.40
C ARG A 54 2.71 8.75 5.11
N PRO A 55 3.09 8.55 6.39
CA PRO A 55 3.98 9.49 7.06
C PRO A 55 5.38 9.55 6.44
N LEU A 56 5.92 8.43 5.94
CA LEU A 56 7.22 8.40 5.26
C LEU A 56 7.16 9.14 3.92
N PHE A 57 6.11 8.93 3.14
CA PHE A 57 5.88 9.63 1.89
C PHE A 57 5.75 11.14 2.12
N GLU A 58 4.89 11.57 3.05
CA GLU A 58 4.65 12.98 3.37
C GLU A 58 5.93 13.67 3.86
N ALA A 59 6.68 13.02 4.74
CA ALA A 59 7.95 13.55 5.25
C ALA A 59 8.98 13.74 4.13
N LYS A 60 9.07 12.76 3.22
CA LYS A 60 10.03 12.83 2.09
C LYS A 60 9.64 13.90 1.08
N VAL A 61 8.35 14.02 0.72
CA VAL A 61 7.87 15.10 -0.16
C VAL A 61 8.21 16.44 0.45
N LYS A 62 7.93 16.65 1.74
CA LYS A 62 8.23 17.91 2.44
C LYS A 62 9.72 18.24 2.45
N ALA A 63 10.58 17.23 2.60
CA ALA A 63 12.03 17.41 2.60
C ALA A 63 12.57 17.79 1.22
N LEU A 64 11.99 17.26 0.12
CA LEU A 64 12.43 17.51 -1.25
C LEU A 64 11.76 18.72 -1.89
N CYS A 65 10.55 19.08 -1.46
CA CYS A 65 9.72 20.11 -2.05
C CYS A 65 8.86 20.77 -0.97
N SER A 66 9.42 21.78 -0.31
CA SER A 66 8.75 22.46 0.82
C SER A 66 7.46 23.21 0.41
N ASP A 67 7.32 23.56 -0.87
CA ASP A 67 6.16 24.23 -1.48
C ASP A 67 5.16 23.27 -2.13
N CYS A 68 5.45 21.96 -2.14
CA CYS A 68 4.51 20.94 -2.57
C CYS A 68 3.38 20.74 -1.57
N GLN A 69 2.17 20.57 -2.10
CA GLN A 69 0.98 20.23 -1.31
C GLN A 69 0.58 18.79 -1.58
N ILE A 70 0.23 18.07 -0.54
CA ILE A 70 -0.27 16.70 -0.66
C ILE A 70 -1.79 16.70 -0.52
N ILE A 71 -2.47 16.08 -1.50
CA ILE A 71 -3.88 15.72 -1.43
C ILE A 71 -3.92 14.26 -1.04
N TYR A 72 -4.35 13.97 0.19
CA TYR A 72 -4.43 12.60 0.70
C TYR A 72 -5.86 12.09 0.71
N SER A 73 -6.05 10.82 0.33
CA SER A 73 -7.30 10.08 0.51
C SER A 73 -7.03 8.60 0.72
N ASN A 74 -7.93 7.94 1.45
CA ASN A 74 -7.95 6.50 1.62
C ASN A 74 -9.31 5.97 1.19
N ALA A 75 -9.32 4.90 0.41
CA ALA A 75 -10.53 4.38 -0.22
C ALA A 75 -11.29 3.37 0.67
N ASN A 76 -10.72 2.92 1.80
CA ASN A 76 -11.31 1.91 2.68
C ASN A 76 -11.79 0.65 1.92
N GLN A 77 -10.99 0.19 0.95
CA GLN A 77 -11.27 -0.97 0.06
C GLN A 77 -12.47 -0.75 -0.89
N ASP A 78 -12.92 0.47 -1.13
CA ASP A 78 -13.95 0.77 -2.11
C ASP A 78 -13.34 1.37 -3.39
N ALA A 79 -13.33 0.58 -4.47
CA ALA A 79 -12.78 1.00 -5.76
C ALA A 79 -13.55 2.19 -6.39
N SER A 80 -14.85 2.30 -6.14
CA SER A 80 -15.68 3.42 -6.63
C SER A 80 -15.36 4.70 -5.85
N ALA A 81 -15.17 4.57 -4.53
CA ALA A 81 -14.70 5.68 -3.71
C ALA A 81 -13.30 6.14 -4.18
N GLN A 82 -12.38 5.20 -4.48
CA GLN A 82 -11.05 5.54 -4.97
C GLN A 82 -11.10 6.30 -6.31
N GLN A 83 -11.96 5.88 -7.24
CA GLN A 83 -12.16 6.61 -8.48
C GLN A 83 -12.64 8.03 -8.23
N SER A 84 -13.67 8.21 -7.39
CA SER A 84 -14.20 9.52 -7.04
C SER A 84 -13.16 10.43 -6.37
N GLN A 85 -12.32 9.85 -5.49
CA GLN A 85 -11.22 10.55 -4.83
C GLN A 85 -10.15 11.00 -5.84
N ALA A 86 -9.80 10.15 -6.81
CA ALA A 86 -8.88 10.50 -7.87
C ALA A 86 -9.41 11.64 -8.77
N GLU A 87 -10.68 11.58 -9.14
CA GLU A 87 -11.34 12.64 -9.93
C GLU A 87 -11.38 13.96 -9.16
N ALA A 88 -11.67 13.92 -7.87
CA ALA A 88 -11.62 15.09 -6.99
C ALA A 88 -10.20 15.65 -6.89
N ALA A 89 -9.18 14.81 -6.75
CA ALA A 89 -7.79 15.23 -6.73
C ALA A 89 -7.38 15.93 -8.03
N LEU A 90 -7.76 15.38 -9.19
CA LEU A 90 -7.53 15.99 -10.50
C LEU A 90 -8.22 17.35 -10.62
N THR A 91 -9.48 17.45 -10.20
CA THR A 91 -10.27 18.69 -10.19
C THR A 91 -9.64 19.74 -9.26
N ASN A 92 -9.08 19.31 -8.14
CA ASN A 92 -8.36 20.17 -7.20
C ASN A 92 -6.94 20.54 -7.68
N GLY A 93 -6.58 20.14 -8.89
CA GLY A 93 -5.34 20.54 -9.55
C GLY A 93 -4.12 19.69 -9.20
N ALA A 94 -4.30 18.44 -8.82
CA ALA A 94 -3.19 17.50 -8.70
C ALA A 94 -2.38 17.43 -9.99
N LYS A 95 -1.06 17.45 -9.88
CA LYS A 95 -0.10 17.39 -10.99
C LYS A 95 0.56 16.01 -11.12
N VAL A 96 0.43 15.19 -10.10
CA VAL A 96 0.88 13.79 -10.06
C VAL A 96 -0.11 12.99 -9.22
N LEU A 97 -0.47 11.79 -9.68
CA LEU A 97 -1.19 10.81 -8.87
C LEU A 97 -0.21 9.71 -8.44
N VAL A 98 -0.10 9.47 -7.14
CA VAL A 98 0.52 8.29 -6.54
C VAL A 98 -0.62 7.42 -6.04
N LEU A 99 -0.87 6.33 -6.74
CA LEU A 99 -2.08 5.51 -6.57
C LEU A 99 -1.71 4.08 -6.20
N ASP A 100 -2.13 3.68 -5.02
CA ASP A 100 -2.16 2.29 -4.59
C ASP A 100 -3.57 1.74 -4.83
N ALA A 101 -3.71 0.87 -5.83
CA ALA A 101 -5.01 0.50 -6.36
C ALA A 101 -5.76 -0.48 -5.44
N VAL A 102 -7.02 -0.18 -5.12
CA VAL A 102 -7.95 -1.14 -4.49
C VAL A 102 -8.19 -2.34 -5.42
N ASP A 103 -8.45 -2.04 -6.70
CA ASP A 103 -8.59 -3.01 -7.78
C ASP A 103 -7.67 -2.61 -8.93
N GLY A 104 -6.69 -3.46 -9.21
CA GLY A 104 -5.68 -3.17 -10.23
C GLY A 104 -6.25 -3.00 -11.65
N ALA A 105 -7.32 -3.70 -11.99
CA ALA A 105 -7.96 -3.60 -13.29
C ALA A 105 -8.90 -2.37 -13.38
N ALA A 106 -9.71 -2.14 -12.35
CA ALA A 106 -10.60 -0.97 -12.29
C ALA A 106 -9.83 0.36 -12.29
N ALA A 107 -8.66 0.40 -11.67
CA ALA A 107 -7.79 1.59 -11.61
C ALA A 107 -7.29 2.05 -12.99
N ALA A 108 -7.42 1.23 -14.04
CA ALA A 108 -7.17 1.67 -15.42
C ALA A 108 -8.00 2.90 -15.79
N ALA A 109 -9.25 3.00 -15.30
CA ALA A 109 -10.12 4.15 -15.55
C ALA A 109 -9.53 5.44 -14.94
N ILE A 110 -8.96 5.35 -13.74
CA ILE A 110 -8.28 6.46 -13.05
C ILE A 110 -7.06 6.92 -13.88
N ALA A 111 -6.21 5.98 -14.29
CA ALA A 111 -5.02 6.29 -15.09
C ALA A 111 -5.39 6.92 -16.45
N ASN A 112 -6.45 6.44 -17.09
CA ASN A 112 -6.95 7.01 -18.35
C ASN A 112 -7.51 8.42 -18.16
N LYS A 113 -8.20 8.70 -17.05
CA LYS A 113 -8.70 10.03 -16.68
C LYS A 113 -7.55 10.99 -16.39
N ALA A 114 -6.55 10.55 -15.64
CA ALA A 114 -5.33 11.33 -15.36
C ALA A 114 -4.61 11.72 -16.67
N LYS A 115 -4.49 10.79 -17.62
CA LYS A 115 -3.91 11.05 -18.95
C LYS A 115 -4.65 12.16 -19.71
N GLN A 116 -5.99 12.17 -19.66
CA GLN A 116 -6.80 13.24 -20.30
C GLN A 116 -6.49 14.62 -19.70
N SER A 117 -6.09 14.67 -18.43
CA SER A 117 -5.69 15.88 -17.71
C SER A 117 -4.18 16.17 -17.82
N ASN A 118 -3.42 15.39 -18.59
CA ASN A 118 -1.95 15.41 -18.67
C ASN A 118 -1.27 15.23 -17.30
N VAL A 119 -1.85 14.46 -16.40
CA VAL A 119 -1.31 14.17 -15.07
C VAL A 119 -0.67 12.79 -15.09
N PRO A 120 0.63 12.66 -14.79
CA PRO A 120 1.31 11.38 -14.69
C PRO A 120 0.81 10.57 -13.49
N VAL A 121 0.86 9.23 -13.64
CA VAL A 121 0.44 8.26 -12.63
C VAL A 121 1.63 7.38 -12.23
N ILE A 122 1.90 7.32 -10.93
CA ILE A 122 2.77 6.35 -10.28
C ILE A 122 1.88 5.28 -9.68
N SER A 123 2.02 4.04 -10.13
CA SER A 123 1.44 2.88 -9.47
C SER A 123 2.30 2.57 -8.25
N TYR A 124 1.73 2.73 -7.07
CA TYR A 124 2.40 2.53 -5.79
C TYR A 124 1.97 1.20 -5.18
N ASP A 125 2.90 0.40 -4.70
CA ASP A 125 2.72 -0.95 -4.14
C ASP A 125 1.93 -1.90 -5.07
N ARG A 126 0.67 -1.64 -5.38
CA ARG A 126 -0.18 -2.48 -6.23
C ARG A 126 -0.18 -2.01 -7.68
N LEU A 127 0.06 -2.93 -8.62
CA LEU A 127 0.17 -2.61 -10.04
C LEU A 127 -1.20 -2.30 -10.67
N ILE A 128 -1.30 -1.15 -11.32
CA ILE A 128 -2.45 -0.80 -12.17
C ILE A 128 -2.33 -1.54 -13.50
N LEU A 129 -3.36 -2.32 -13.83
CA LEU A 129 -3.36 -3.24 -14.96
C LEU A 129 -4.05 -2.65 -16.21
N ASN A 130 -3.78 -3.26 -17.36
CA ASN A 130 -4.55 -3.12 -18.62
C ASN A 130 -4.65 -1.69 -19.18
N THR A 131 -3.69 -0.82 -18.91
CA THR A 131 -3.66 0.55 -19.44
C THR A 131 -2.24 0.97 -19.81
N PRO A 132 -2.02 1.74 -20.91
CA PRO A 132 -0.72 2.30 -21.25
C PRO A 132 -0.36 3.54 -20.39
N ASN A 133 -1.28 4.04 -19.55
CA ASN A 133 -1.21 5.35 -18.92
C ASN A 133 -0.64 5.35 -17.50
N VAL A 134 0.14 4.33 -17.15
CA VAL A 134 0.98 4.30 -15.94
C VAL A 134 2.39 4.73 -16.31
N ASN A 135 2.96 5.72 -15.63
CA ASN A 135 4.29 6.25 -15.93
C ASN A 135 5.40 5.45 -15.25
N TYR A 136 5.20 5.13 -13.97
CA TYR A 136 6.14 4.36 -13.15
C TYR A 136 5.38 3.41 -12.22
N TYR A 137 6.06 2.33 -11.85
CA TYR A 137 5.62 1.41 -10.82
C TYR A 137 6.71 1.27 -9.77
N ILE A 138 6.35 1.28 -8.50
CA ILE A 138 7.25 1.02 -7.39
C ILE A 138 6.60 0.04 -6.42
N SER A 139 7.28 -1.04 -6.13
CA SER A 139 6.81 -2.13 -5.27
C SER A 139 7.96 -3.05 -4.89
N PHE A 140 7.64 -4.19 -4.34
CA PHE A 140 8.56 -5.31 -4.08
C PHE A 140 8.48 -6.36 -5.18
N ASP A 141 9.45 -7.30 -5.19
CA ASP A 141 9.30 -8.54 -5.96
C ASP A 141 8.25 -9.42 -5.29
N ASN A 142 7.01 -9.25 -5.73
CA ASN A 142 5.84 -9.87 -5.11
C ASN A 142 5.82 -11.40 -5.30
N GLN A 143 6.39 -11.91 -6.39
CA GLN A 143 6.53 -13.35 -6.56
C GLN A 143 7.58 -13.93 -5.59
N ALA A 144 8.66 -13.20 -5.34
CA ALA A 144 9.66 -13.59 -4.34
C ALA A 144 9.06 -13.59 -2.92
N VAL A 145 8.14 -12.69 -2.59
CA VAL A 145 7.42 -12.70 -1.30
C VAL A 145 6.73 -14.05 -1.08
N GLY A 146 5.89 -14.49 -2.02
CA GLY A 146 5.20 -15.77 -1.91
C GLY A 146 6.16 -16.96 -1.83
N LYS A 147 7.27 -16.93 -2.59
CA LYS A 147 8.33 -17.95 -2.50
C LYS A 147 8.99 -17.99 -1.13
N LEU A 148 9.29 -16.83 -0.53
CA LEU A 148 9.86 -16.75 0.82
C LEU A 148 8.91 -17.34 1.86
N GLN A 149 7.62 -16.99 1.80
CA GLN A 149 6.61 -17.53 2.69
C GLN A 149 6.49 -19.06 2.55
N GLY A 150 6.30 -19.56 1.33
CA GLY A 150 6.20 -21.00 1.07
C GLY A 150 7.46 -21.77 1.49
N THR A 151 8.65 -21.23 1.21
CA THR A 151 9.93 -21.84 1.62
C THR A 151 10.07 -21.89 3.14
N SER A 152 9.73 -20.80 3.82
CA SER A 152 9.76 -20.75 5.29
C SER A 152 8.76 -21.71 5.91
N LEU A 153 7.56 -21.86 5.32
CA LEU A 153 6.59 -22.83 5.79
C LEU A 153 7.12 -24.27 5.65
N LEU A 154 7.73 -24.61 4.50
CA LEU A 154 8.35 -25.92 4.32
C LEU A 154 9.47 -26.19 5.34
N GLN A 155 10.28 -25.19 5.66
CA GLN A 155 11.31 -25.29 6.71
C GLN A 155 10.68 -25.57 8.08
N ALA A 156 9.58 -24.89 8.42
CA ALA A 156 8.86 -25.11 9.68
C ALA A 156 8.20 -26.51 9.77
N LEU A 157 7.73 -27.02 8.64
CA LEU A 157 7.13 -28.37 8.55
C LEU A 157 8.17 -29.48 8.67
N GLY A 158 9.44 -29.18 8.37
CA GLY A 158 10.56 -30.11 8.53
C GLY A 158 10.44 -31.38 7.68
N SER A 159 10.67 -32.54 8.28
CA SER A 159 10.68 -33.83 7.58
C SER A 159 9.30 -34.51 7.50
N LYS A 160 8.21 -33.80 7.78
CA LYS A 160 6.85 -34.37 7.64
C LYS A 160 6.62 -34.79 6.19
N THR A 161 6.10 -36.01 6.01
CA THR A 161 5.75 -36.52 4.68
C THR A 161 4.37 -36.02 4.29
N ASN A 162 4.29 -35.31 3.16
CA ASN A 162 3.07 -34.77 2.59
C ASN A 162 2.17 -34.04 3.62
N PRO A 163 2.69 -33.02 4.33
CA PRO A 163 1.95 -32.33 5.38
C PRO A 163 0.72 -31.60 4.81
N SER A 164 -0.35 -31.59 5.60
CA SER A 164 -1.62 -30.95 5.25
C SER A 164 -1.63 -29.49 5.68
N ILE A 165 -1.85 -28.55 4.77
CA ILE A 165 -1.89 -27.11 5.06
C ILE A 165 -3.20 -26.46 4.62
N VAL A 166 -3.48 -25.29 5.21
CA VAL A 166 -4.51 -24.36 4.76
C VAL A 166 -3.83 -23.14 4.15
N MET A 167 -4.31 -22.66 3.02
CA MET A 167 -3.87 -21.40 2.40
C MET A 167 -4.94 -20.33 2.58
N ILE A 168 -4.54 -19.20 3.19
CA ILE A 168 -5.33 -17.97 3.35
C ILE A 168 -4.62 -16.90 2.51
N ASN A 169 -5.04 -16.74 1.26
CA ASN A 169 -4.48 -15.78 0.32
C ASN A 169 -5.02 -14.36 0.57
N GLY A 170 -4.53 -13.39 -0.19
CA GLY A 170 -5.00 -12.00 -0.14
C GLY A 170 -6.20 -11.72 -1.03
N ALA A 171 -6.56 -10.44 -1.14
CA ALA A 171 -7.70 -9.98 -1.91
C ALA A 171 -7.56 -10.31 -3.42
N PRO A 172 -8.58 -10.91 -4.05
CA PRO A 172 -8.50 -11.32 -5.46
C PRO A 172 -8.44 -10.14 -6.45
N THR A 173 -8.81 -8.94 -6.04
CA THR A 173 -8.71 -7.71 -6.83
C THR A 173 -7.32 -7.11 -6.84
N ASP A 174 -6.46 -7.54 -5.92
CA ASP A 174 -5.08 -7.10 -5.79
C ASP A 174 -4.13 -7.99 -6.63
N ASN A 175 -3.39 -7.36 -7.54
CA ASN A 175 -2.40 -8.07 -8.36
C ASN A 175 -1.27 -8.68 -7.52
N ASN A 176 -0.89 -8.02 -6.41
CA ASN A 176 0.16 -8.53 -5.53
C ASN A 176 -0.27 -9.86 -4.88
N ALA A 177 -1.53 -9.97 -4.43
CA ALA A 177 -2.07 -11.20 -3.86
C ALA A 177 -1.96 -12.37 -4.83
N LYS A 178 -2.23 -12.15 -6.12
CA LYS A 178 -2.07 -13.16 -7.16
C LYS A 178 -0.61 -13.59 -7.32
N LEU A 179 0.32 -12.65 -7.28
CA LEU A 179 1.76 -12.93 -7.37
C LEU A 179 2.29 -13.65 -6.13
N PHE A 180 1.83 -13.30 -4.93
CA PHE A 180 2.16 -14.02 -3.70
C PHE A 180 1.68 -15.47 -3.78
N LYS A 181 0.42 -15.68 -4.16
CA LYS A 181 -0.17 -17.00 -4.38
C LYS A 181 0.65 -17.83 -5.38
N GLN A 182 0.96 -17.28 -6.56
CA GLN A 182 1.80 -17.93 -7.56
C GLN A 182 3.19 -18.26 -7.01
N GLY A 183 3.82 -17.35 -6.29
CA GLY A 183 5.11 -17.56 -5.65
C GLY A 183 5.06 -18.70 -4.63
N ALA A 184 4.04 -18.75 -3.78
CA ALA A 184 3.85 -19.81 -2.79
C ALA A 184 3.62 -21.17 -3.45
N HIS A 185 2.70 -21.26 -4.41
CA HIS A 185 2.44 -22.48 -5.17
C HIS A 185 3.69 -23.02 -5.86
N SER A 186 4.54 -22.13 -6.41
CA SER A 186 5.78 -22.56 -7.10
C SER A 186 6.75 -23.35 -6.21
N VAL A 187 6.62 -23.28 -4.89
CA VAL A 187 7.47 -23.98 -3.92
C VAL A 187 6.72 -25.02 -3.07
N LEU A 188 5.40 -24.86 -2.91
CA LEU A 188 4.57 -25.74 -2.08
C LEU A 188 3.99 -26.93 -2.86
N ASP A 189 3.63 -26.72 -4.14
CA ASP A 189 2.99 -27.76 -4.97
C ASP A 189 3.85 -29.01 -5.07
N GLY A 190 3.21 -30.15 -4.87
CA GLY A 190 3.86 -31.46 -4.85
C GLY A 190 4.67 -31.79 -3.59
N LYS A 191 4.78 -30.85 -2.62
CA LYS A 191 5.48 -31.05 -1.34
C LYS A 191 4.54 -31.06 -0.13
N VAL A 192 3.35 -30.51 -0.29
CA VAL A 192 2.31 -30.45 0.74
C VAL A 192 0.95 -30.83 0.13
N THR A 193 0.01 -31.21 0.97
CA THR A 193 -1.41 -31.26 0.60
C THR A 193 -2.05 -29.93 0.96
N ILE A 194 -2.48 -29.16 -0.02
CA ILE A 194 -3.30 -27.96 0.20
C ILE A 194 -4.74 -28.43 0.43
N ALA A 195 -5.10 -28.63 1.69
CA ALA A 195 -6.39 -29.21 2.07
C ALA A 195 -7.54 -28.22 1.90
N LYS A 196 -7.28 -26.93 2.11
CA LYS A 196 -8.20 -25.81 1.89
C LYS A 196 -7.42 -24.61 1.41
N GLU A 197 -8.06 -23.84 0.52
CA GLU A 197 -7.50 -22.62 -0.02
C GLU A 197 -8.61 -21.57 -0.18
N TYR A 198 -8.32 -20.35 0.27
CA TYR A 198 -9.24 -19.23 0.24
C TYR A 198 -8.53 -17.98 -0.30
N ASP A 199 -9.25 -17.17 -1.07
CA ASP A 199 -8.84 -15.83 -1.47
C ASP A 199 -9.64 -14.84 -0.62
N THR A 200 -8.99 -14.26 0.39
CA THR A 200 -9.64 -13.48 1.45
C THR A 200 -10.05 -12.10 0.94
N PRO A 201 -11.36 -11.79 0.85
CA PRO A 201 -11.82 -10.48 0.40
C PRO A 201 -11.25 -9.36 1.27
N ASP A 202 -10.88 -8.26 0.62
CA ASP A 202 -10.51 -7.00 1.26
C ASP A 202 -9.33 -7.10 2.24
N TRP A 203 -8.50 -8.14 2.14
CA TRP A 203 -7.43 -8.42 3.10
C TRP A 203 -7.92 -8.47 4.56
N SER A 204 -9.21 -8.84 4.76
CA SER A 204 -9.89 -8.74 6.05
C SER A 204 -9.45 -9.82 7.04
N PRO A 205 -8.88 -9.45 8.21
CA PRO A 205 -8.56 -10.42 9.26
C PRO A 205 -9.79 -11.20 9.77
N ASP A 206 -10.96 -10.55 9.81
CA ASP A 206 -12.21 -11.19 10.25
C ASP A 206 -12.68 -12.23 9.24
N GLN A 207 -12.54 -11.97 7.93
CA GLN A 207 -12.83 -12.98 6.90
C GLN A 207 -11.84 -14.14 6.99
N ALA A 208 -10.54 -13.87 7.15
CA ALA A 208 -9.53 -14.90 7.35
C ALA A 208 -9.81 -15.77 8.58
N GLN A 209 -10.31 -15.19 9.67
CA GLN A 209 -10.74 -15.93 10.85
C GLN A 209 -11.94 -16.84 10.54
N ASN A 210 -12.94 -16.35 9.80
CA ASN A 210 -14.09 -17.13 9.38
C ASN A 210 -13.70 -18.29 8.44
N GLU A 211 -12.83 -18.01 7.44
CA GLU A 211 -12.29 -19.01 6.50
C GLU A 211 -11.53 -20.10 7.24
N MET A 212 -10.67 -19.70 8.18
CA MET A 212 -9.92 -20.66 9.00
C MET A 212 -10.84 -21.48 9.92
N THR A 213 -11.89 -20.88 10.48
CA THR A 213 -12.89 -21.61 11.29
C THR A 213 -13.60 -22.66 10.45
N GLN A 214 -13.97 -22.35 9.20
CA GLN A 214 -14.56 -23.31 8.26
C GLN A 214 -13.57 -24.42 7.91
N ALA A 215 -12.29 -24.08 7.66
CA ALA A 215 -11.25 -25.06 7.39
C ALA A 215 -11.06 -26.03 8.57
N LEU A 216 -10.96 -25.51 9.80
CA LEU A 216 -10.79 -26.31 11.00
C LEU A 216 -11.95 -27.28 11.21
N THR A 217 -13.19 -26.83 10.99
CA THR A 217 -14.38 -27.68 11.05
C THR A 217 -14.31 -28.82 10.01
N ALA A 218 -13.99 -28.47 8.76
CA ALA A 218 -13.92 -29.45 7.66
C ALA A 218 -12.77 -30.46 7.83
N LEU A 219 -11.69 -30.07 8.49
CA LEU A 219 -10.50 -30.90 8.72
C LEU A 219 -10.49 -31.55 10.11
N ALA A 220 -11.55 -31.43 10.89
CA ALA A 220 -11.61 -31.90 12.29
C ALA A 220 -10.37 -31.44 13.09
N ASN A 221 -9.96 -30.18 12.92
CA ASN A 221 -8.79 -29.53 13.52
C ASN A 221 -7.42 -30.17 13.15
N LYS A 222 -7.37 -30.98 12.10
CA LYS A 222 -6.13 -31.66 11.68
C LYS A 222 -5.47 -30.91 10.52
N LEU A 223 -4.40 -30.17 10.82
CA LEU A 223 -3.54 -29.51 9.85
C LEU A 223 -2.13 -29.39 10.42
N ASP A 224 -1.16 -29.28 9.52
CA ASP A 224 0.26 -29.19 9.88
C ASP A 224 0.83 -27.77 9.77
N GLY A 225 0.20 -26.89 8.99
CA GLY A 225 0.64 -25.50 8.81
C GLY A 225 -0.39 -24.63 8.11
N VAL A 226 -0.16 -23.33 8.15
CA VAL A 226 -0.98 -22.32 7.48
C VAL A 226 -0.09 -21.38 6.67
N TYR A 227 -0.34 -21.32 5.36
CA TYR A 227 0.11 -20.20 4.56
C TYR A 227 -0.89 -19.06 4.74
N ALA A 228 -0.44 -17.93 5.26
CA ALA A 228 -1.21 -16.70 5.30
C ALA A 228 -0.45 -15.62 4.53
N ALA A 229 -1.13 -14.95 3.60
CA ALA A 229 -0.48 -14.04 2.66
C ALA A 229 0.02 -12.74 3.31
N ASN A 230 -0.60 -12.30 4.43
CA ASN A 230 -0.09 -11.19 5.24
C ASN A 230 -0.32 -11.43 6.75
N ASP A 231 0.20 -10.52 7.56
CA ASP A 231 0.15 -10.62 9.02
C ASP A 231 -1.25 -10.42 9.61
N GLY A 232 -2.07 -9.61 8.95
CA GLY A 232 -3.47 -9.40 9.34
C GLY A 232 -4.28 -10.70 9.16
N THR A 233 -4.21 -11.31 7.96
CA THR A 233 -4.89 -12.59 7.69
C THR A 233 -4.29 -13.73 8.53
N GLY A 234 -2.97 -13.73 8.76
CA GLY A 234 -2.31 -14.65 9.68
C GLY A 234 -2.81 -14.52 11.13
N GLY A 235 -3.04 -13.29 11.58
CA GLY A 235 -3.64 -13.01 12.88
C GLY A 235 -5.05 -13.56 13.02
N GLY A 236 -5.88 -13.39 11.98
CA GLY A 236 -7.23 -13.97 11.91
C GLY A 236 -7.20 -15.51 11.98
N ALA A 237 -6.33 -16.14 11.19
CA ALA A 237 -6.16 -17.60 11.22
C ALA A 237 -5.70 -18.11 12.60
N ILE A 238 -4.74 -17.41 13.24
CA ILE A 238 -4.27 -17.73 14.60
C ILE A 238 -5.40 -17.60 15.61
N ALA A 239 -6.22 -16.55 15.53
CA ALA A 239 -7.37 -16.37 16.42
C ALA A 239 -8.36 -17.52 16.31
N ALA A 240 -8.70 -17.99 15.10
CA ALA A 240 -9.56 -19.14 14.87
C ALA A 240 -8.97 -20.44 15.47
N MET A 241 -7.66 -20.68 15.25
CA MET A 241 -6.99 -21.86 15.81
C MET A 241 -6.95 -21.85 17.34
N LYS A 242 -6.72 -20.70 17.95
CA LYS A 242 -6.75 -20.52 19.42
C LYS A 242 -8.16 -20.78 19.97
N ALA A 243 -9.19 -20.26 19.31
CA ALA A 243 -10.59 -20.48 19.68
C ALA A 243 -11.00 -21.97 19.58
N ALA A 244 -10.43 -22.70 18.61
CA ALA A 244 -10.61 -24.14 18.45
C ALA A 244 -9.76 -24.98 19.44
N GLY A 245 -8.95 -24.34 20.28
CA GLY A 245 -8.15 -25.00 21.31
C GLY A 245 -6.88 -25.71 20.83
N LEU A 246 -6.38 -25.38 19.61
CA LEU A 246 -5.15 -25.99 19.10
C LEU A 246 -3.94 -25.56 19.95
N LYS A 247 -3.22 -26.58 20.47
CA LYS A 247 -1.97 -26.40 21.24
C LYS A 247 -1.05 -27.61 21.00
N PRO A 248 0.20 -27.40 20.49
CA PRO A 248 0.74 -26.13 20.00
C PRO A 248 0.02 -25.66 18.73
N LEU A 249 0.16 -24.36 18.40
CA LEU A 249 -0.31 -23.83 17.12
C LEU A 249 0.57 -24.37 15.98
N PRO A 250 0.00 -24.78 14.85
CA PRO A 250 0.76 -25.03 13.64
C PRO A 250 1.51 -23.77 13.17
N PRO A 251 2.65 -23.89 12.45
CA PRO A 251 3.36 -22.75 11.91
C PRO A 251 2.48 -21.95 10.93
N VAL A 252 2.51 -20.62 11.09
CA VAL A 252 1.76 -19.66 10.27
C VAL A 252 2.74 -18.68 9.63
N THR A 253 2.59 -18.43 8.33
CA THR A 253 3.34 -17.39 7.63
C THR A 253 2.65 -16.03 7.76
N GLY A 254 3.32 -14.99 7.30
CA GLY A 254 2.79 -13.64 7.21
C GLY A 254 3.65 -12.75 6.32
N GLN A 255 3.28 -11.46 6.21
CA GLN A 255 3.96 -10.42 5.47
C GLN A 255 3.61 -9.06 6.07
N ASP A 256 4.46 -8.08 5.86
CA ASP A 256 4.44 -6.66 6.25
C ASP A 256 5.08 -6.35 7.60
N ALA A 257 5.54 -7.36 8.35
CA ALA A 257 6.20 -7.19 9.65
C ALA A 257 5.39 -6.28 10.60
N GLU A 258 4.06 -6.47 10.65
CA GLU A 258 3.20 -5.72 11.56
C GLU A 258 3.65 -5.90 13.02
N LEU A 259 3.48 -4.87 13.84
CA LEU A 259 3.91 -4.93 15.24
C LEU A 259 3.33 -6.14 15.99
N ALA A 260 2.04 -6.39 15.79
CA ALA A 260 1.38 -7.55 16.40
C ALA A 260 1.94 -8.89 15.91
N ALA A 261 2.38 -8.96 14.65
CA ALA A 261 3.00 -10.17 14.09
C ALA A 261 4.41 -10.38 14.65
N ILE A 262 5.22 -9.33 14.74
CA ILE A 262 6.54 -9.40 15.37
C ILE A 262 6.42 -9.91 16.83
N GLN A 263 5.42 -9.43 17.56
CA GLN A 263 5.12 -9.88 18.92
C GLN A 263 4.67 -11.35 18.94
N ARG A 264 3.81 -11.78 18.01
CA ARG A 264 3.39 -13.20 17.88
C ARG A 264 4.58 -14.10 17.51
N ILE A 265 5.49 -13.65 16.67
CA ILE A 265 6.70 -14.40 16.30
C ILE A 265 7.61 -14.57 17.51
N LEU A 266 7.79 -13.54 18.33
CA LEU A 266 8.62 -13.59 19.54
C LEU A 266 8.14 -14.67 20.52
N ILE A 267 6.83 -14.82 20.69
CA ILE A 267 6.24 -15.80 21.62
C ILE A 267 5.90 -17.15 20.95
N GLY A 268 6.21 -17.31 19.65
CA GLY A 268 6.03 -18.58 18.92
C GLY A 268 4.60 -18.87 18.46
N GLU A 269 3.71 -17.88 18.43
CA GLU A 269 2.34 -18.02 17.91
C GLU A 269 2.27 -17.86 16.37
N GLN A 270 3.25 -17.20 15.76
CA GLN A 270 3.46 -17.08 14.32
C GLN A 270 4.89 -17.50 14.01
N TYR A 271 5.12 -18.19 12.89
CA TYR A 271 6.45 -18.69 12.54
C TYR A 271 7.35 -17.62 11.93
N MET A 272 6.82 -16.86 10.97
CA MET A 272 7.58 -15.86 10.25
C MET A 272 6.69 -14.76 9.67
N THR A 273 7.31 -13.67 9.28
CA THR A 273 6.73 -12.66 8.38
C THR A 273 7.72 -12.33 7.26
N VAL A 274 7.23 -11.80 6.15
CA VAL A 274 8.08 -11.18 5.14
C VAL A 274 8.16 -9.69 5.44
N TYR A 275 9.36 -9.20 5.74
CA TYR A 275 9.63 -7.80 5.91
C TYR A 275 9.81 -7.13 4.55
N LYS A 276 8.98 -6.16 4.31
CA LYS A 276 9.08 -5.19 3.23
C LYS A 276 9.56 -3.87 3.83
N ALA A 277 10.73 -3.41 3.46
CA ALA A 277 11.27 -2.13 3.95
C ALA A 277 10.47 -0.98 3.32
N ILE A 278 9.43 -0.50 4.01
CA ILE A 278 8.49 0.50 3.48
C ILE A 278 9.16 1.85 3.23
N ALA A 279 10.17 2.22 4.02
CA ALA A 279 10.83 3.51 3.85
C ALA A 279 11.43 3.69 2.43
N PRO A 280 12.23 2.76 1.86
CA PRO A 280 12.67 2.87 0.48
C PRO A 280 11.54 2.93 -0.56
N GLU A 281 10.42 2.25 -0.33
CA GLU A 281 9.27 2.27 -1.22
C GLU A 281 8.56 3.63 -1.20
N ALA A 282 8.15 4.08 -0.02
CA ALA A 282 7.44 5.35 0.16
C ALA A 282 8.30 6.55 -0.22
N GLU A 283 9.57 6.57 0.20
CA GLU A 283 10.51 7.63 -0.14
C GLU A 283 10.88 7.64 -1.63
N GLY A 284 10.98 6.47 -2.25
CA GLY A 284 11.19 6.32 -3.68
C GLY A 284 10.00 6.87 -4.48
N ALA A 285 8.77 6.52 -4.08
CA ALA A 285 7.55 7.07 -4.69
C ALA A 285 7.46 8.60 -4.53
N ALA A 286 7.80 9.12 -3.34
CA ALA A 286 7.85 10.55 -3.08
C ALA A 286 8.88 11.27 -3.98
N THR A 287 10.06 10.67 -4.17
CA THR A 287 11.10 11.21 -5.06
C THR A 287 10.61 11.24 -6.50
N LEU A 288 10.05 10.15 -7.01
CA LEU A 288 9.43 10.10 -8.34
C LEU A 288 8.34 11.17 -8.51
N ALA A 289 7.48 11.34 -7.51
CA ALA A 289 6.40 12.31 -7.54
C ALA A 289 6.91 13.76 -7.57
N VAL A 290 7.96 14.05 -6.79
CA VAL A 290 8.58 15.38 -6.75
C VAL A 290 9.32 15.69 -8.07
N ASP A 291 10.01 14.73 -8.66
CA ASP A 291 10.64 14.92 -9.98
C ASP A 291 9.57 15.23 -11.04
N LEU A 292 8.49 14.45 -11.08
CA LEU A 292 7.40 14.62 -12.04
C LEU A 292 6.66 15.96 -11.86
N VAL A 293 6.37 16.38 -10.63
CA VAL A 293 5.67 17.66 -10.38
C VAL A 293 6.53 18.86 -10.72
N ASN A 294 7.85 18.74 -10.63
CA ASN A 294 8.81 19.77 -11.02
C ASN A 294 9.16 19.74 -12.52
N GLY A 295 8.68 18.74 -13.27
CA GLY A 295 9.08 18.54 -14.67
C GLY A 295 10.55 18.12 -14.81
N THR A 296 11.15 17.61 -13.75
CA THR A 296 12.52 17.09 -13.73
C THR A 296 12.55 15.68 -14.31
N ALA A 297 13.55 15.36 -15.10
CA ALA A 297 13.71 14.01 -15.63
C ALA A 297 14.02 13.03 -14.50
N VAL A 298 13.24 11.95 -14.41
CA VAL A 298 13.50 10.86 -13.47
C VAL A 298 14.83 10.19 -13.82
N PRO A 299 15.78 10.08 -12.88
CA PRO A 299 17.07 9.43 -13.15
C PRO A 299 16.90 7.97 -13.59
N ALA A 300 17.61 7.55 -14.64
CA ALA A 300 17.57 6.16 -15.13
C ALA A 300 17.97 5.13 -14.05
N SER A 301 18.79 5.54 -13.08
CA SER A 301 19.17 4.73 -11.92
C SER A 301 18.01 4.38 -11.00
N MET A 302 16.89 5.10 -11.03
CA MET A 302 15.72 4.77 -10.22
C MET A 302 15.15 3.39 -10.56
N THR A 303 15.03 3.08 -11.84
CA THR A 303 14.49 1.78 -12.29
C THR A 303 15.59 0.79 -12.66
N ASN A 304 16.83 1.25 -12.88
CA ASN A 304 17.92 0.42 -13.40
C ASN A 304 17.54 -0.38 -14.65
N GLY A 305 16.67 0.18 -15.50
CA GLY A 305 16.15 -0.47 -16.70
C GLY A 305 15.14 -1.60 -16.45
N LYS A 306 14.69 -1.79 -15.20
CA LYS A 306 13.66 -2.79 -14.88
C LYS A 306 12.28 -2.31 -15.33
N THR A 307 11.50 -3.25 -15.81
CA THR A 307 10.10 -3.04 -16.20
C THR A 307 9.23 -4.17 -15.69
N VAL A 308 7.93 -3.89 -15.52
CA VAL A 308 6.91 -4.91 -15.24
C VAL A 308 5.79 -4.74 -16.25
N ASN A 309 5.40 -5.85 -16.89
CA ASN A 309 4.27 -5.85 -17.82
C ASN A 309 2.95 -5.78 -17.04
N ASN A 310 2.14 -4.78 -17.36
CA ASN A 310 0.84 -4.58 -16.71
C ASN A 310 -0.34 -5.12 -17.52
N GLY A 311 -0.08 -5.97 -18.52
CA GLY A 311 -1.09 -6.48 -19.45
C GLY A 311 -1.30 -5.59 -20.68
N ASN A 312 -0.71 -4.40 -20.73
CA ASN A 312 -0.79 -3.49 -21.88
C ASN A 312 0.58 -2.97 -22.32
N LYS A 313 1.47 -2.69 -21.37
CA LYS A 313 2.84 -2.23 -21.66
C LYS A 313 3.82 -2.67 -20.57
N ASP A 314 5.10 -2.57 -20.87
CA ASP A 314 6.18 -2.68 -19.90
C ASP A 314 6.36 -1.34 -19.18
N VAL A 315 5.94 -1.29 -17.92
CA VAL A 315 6.01 -0.09 -17.07
C VAL A 315 7.39 -0.01 -16.44
N PRO A 316 8.12 1.13 -16.57
CA PRO A 316 9.37 1.35 -15.83
C PRO A 316 9.17 1.18 -14.34
N SER A 317 9.96 0.29 -13.69
CA SER A 317 9.64 -0.19 -12.35
C SER A 317 10.82 -0.15 -11.40
N VAL A 318 10.54 0.23 -10.16
CA VAL A 318 11.44 0.06 -9.01
C VAL A 318 10.95 -1.15 -8.23
N LEU A 319 11.75 -2.22 -8.21
CA LEU A 319 11.42 -3.45 -7.50
C LEU A 319 12.39 -3.66 -6.35
N LEU A 320 11.87 -3.60 -5.14
CA LEU A 320 12.60 -3.78 -3.89
C LEU A 320 12.65 -5.27 -3.50
N THR A 321 13.67 -5.64 -2.74
CA THR A 321 13.87 -7.02 -2.30
C THR A 321 13.19 -7.26 -0.96
N PRO A 322 12.25 -8.23 -0.86
CA PRO A 322 11.67 -8.64 0.41
C PRO A 322 12.63 -9.53 1.20
N VAL A 323 12.46 -9.58 2.54
CA VAL A 323 13.30 -10.36 3.45
C VAL A 323 12.43 -11.22 4.37
N ALA A 324 12.70 -12.51 4.46
CA ALA A 324 12.03 -13.37 5.45
C ALA A 324 12.55 -13.07 6.85
N VAL A 325 11.65 -12.89 7.81
CA VAL A 325 11.95 -12.60 9.21
C VAL A 325 11.33 -13.68 10.10
N THR A 326 12.17 -14.35 10.83
CA THR A 326 11.82 -15.28 11.91
C THR A 326 12.23 -14.69 13.25
N LYS A 327 11.93 -15.38 14.34
CA LYS A 327 12.31 -14.95 15.69
C LYS A 327 13.80 -14.57 15.80
N ASP A 328 14.68 -15.33 15.15
CA ASP A 328 16.13 -15.14 15.25
C ASP A 328 16.64 -13.91 14.48
N THR A 329 15.85 -13.40 13.53
CA THR A 329 16.27 -12.30 12.66
C THR A 329 15.54 -10.97 12.93
N ILE A 330 14.57 -10.92 13.85
CA ILE A 330 13.86 -9.66 14.20
C ILE A 330 14.85 -8.54 14.54
N LYS A 331 15.83 -8.83 15.42
CA LYS A 331 16.82 -7.84 15.87
C LYS A 331 17.66 -7.27 14.73
N THR A 332 18.11 -8.13 13.83
CA THR A 332 19.04 -7.77 12.75
C THR A 332 18.35 -7.25 11.48
N THR A 333 17.02 -7.23 11.47
CA THR A 333 16.20 -6.70 10.37
C THR A 333 15.32 -5.56 10.86
N VAL A 334 14.14 -5.87 11.33
CA VAL A 334 13.09 -4.92 11.72
C VAL A 334 13.55 -3.90 12.76
N VAL A 335 14.34 -4.33 13.77
CA VAL A 335 14.88 -3.44 14.80
C VAL A 335 16.08 -2.65 14.26
N ALA A 336 16.99 -3.30 13.55
CA ALA A 336 18.17 -2.64 12.98
C ALA A 336 17.77 -1.51 12.01
N ASP A 337 16.74 -1.72 11.19
CA ASP A 337 16.20 -0.73 10.26
C ASP A 337 15.31 0.33 10.94
N LYS A 338 15.11 0.23 12.26
CA LYS A 338 14.22 1.12 13.03
C LYS A 338 12.77 1.11 12.52
N PHE A 339 12.37 0.03 11.86
CA PHE A 339 10.99 -0.15 11.44
C PHE A 339 10.06 -0.23 12.63
N TRP A 340 10.46 -0.99 13.67
CA TRP A 340 9.91 -0.94 15.02
C TRP A 340 11.04 -0.77 16.02
N THR A 341 10.83 0.03 17.05
CA THR A 341 11.78 0.16 18.15
C THR A 341 11.65 -1.01 19.13
N ALA A 342 12.70 -1.27 19.91
CA ALA A 342 12.60 -2.22 21.02
C ALA A 342 11.45 -1.85 21.99
N THR A 343 11.22 -0.57 22.23
CA THR A 343 10.13 -0.10 23.09
C THR A 343 8.74 -0.43 22.52
N ASP A 344 8.55 -0.34 21.20
CA ASP A 344 7.29 -0.69 20.55
C ASP A 344 7.01 -2.20 20.70
N ILE A 345 8.04 -3.03 20.49
CA ILE A 345 7.93 -4.49 20.48
C ILE A 345 7.83 -5.03 21.92
N CYS A 346 8.68 -4.56 22.83
CA CYS A 346 8.95 -5.15 24.14
C CYS A 346 8.09 -4.54 25.24
N THR A 347 6.79 -4.49 25.05
CA THR A 347 5.86 -4.12 26.13
C THR A 347 5.96 -5.13 27.29
N SER A 348 5.37 -4.82 28.44
CA SER A 348 5.44 -5.69 29.64
C SER A 348 5.07 -7.14 29.37
N GLN A 349 4.12 -7.38 28.49
CA GLN A 349 3.67 -8.72 28.07
C GLN A 349 4.76 -9.50 27.30
N TYR A 350 5.62 -8.82 26.55
CA TYR A 350 6.63 -9.44 25.68
C TYR A 350 8.06 -9.31 26.21
N ALA A 351 8.25 -8.64 27.36
CA ALA A 351 9.57 -8.34 27.92
C ALA A 351 10.49 -9.55 28.05
N SER A 352 9.96 -10.68 28.57
CA SER A 352 10.74 -11.91 28.72
C SER A 352 11.15 -12.50 27.35
N ALA A 353 10.25 -12.51 26.36
CA ALA A 353 10.54 -12.98 25.02
C ALA A 353 11.55 -12.11 24.28
N CYS A 354 11.48 -10.77 24.47
CA CYS A 354 12.44 -9.82 23.98
C CYS A 354 13.83 -10.05 24.56
N SER A 355 13.92 -10.20 25.89
CA SER A 355 15.20 -10.49 26.56
C SER A 355 15.83 -11.76 26.01
N ALA A 356 15.04 -12.84 25.82
CA ALA A 356 15.50 -14.09 25.23
C ALA A 356 15.97 -13.93 23.77
N ALA A 357 15.39 -13.01 23.02
CA ALA A 357 15.77 -12.68 21.64
C ALA A 357 16.89 -11.60 21.57
N GLY A 358 17.38 -11.13 22.70
CA GLY A 358 18.41 -10.08 22.78
C GLY A 358 17.95 -8.71 22.23
N ILE A 359 16.66 -8.42 22.28
CA ILE A 359 16.06 -7.14 21.93
C ILE A 359 15.91 -6.32 23.21
N SER A 360 16.58 -5.18 23.27
CA SER A 360 16.62 -4.30 24.44
C SER A 360 16.59 -2.83 24.03
#